data_9df2ad7b13f8aa509a24535f583f518d
#
_entry.id   9df2ad7b13f8aa509a24535f583f518d
#
_cell.length_a   1.000
_cell.length_b   1.000
_cell.length_c   1.000
_cell.angle_alpha   90.00
_cell.angle_beta   90.00
_cell.angle_gamma   90.00
#
_symmetry.space_group_name_H-M   'P 1'
#
loop_
_entity.id
_entity.type
_entity.pdbx_description
1 polymer ?
#
loop_
_entity_poly.entity_id
_entity_poly.type
_entity_poly.pdbx_seq_one_letter_code
_entity_poly.pdbx_strand_id
1 'polypeptide(L)'
;MSDKIAIIGGSGVYDLFKKASKISVKTPYGKVETIKKTKYKEREIFFLPRHGPKHSVPPHLINYKANIFALHSLGVKKIYATNAVGSIDISIKPGDFVVPDQIIDMTKVRPLTFFDGSTTIKFEDGSSRKGVVHLDYTEPYCINLRNMYIKAVEDIGEMVYTKGVYVCSEGPRFETSAEIIMYQKMGGTLAGMTTVPEAILARELKMCYSTLCLITNFGAGMQEKITHEEVVEIFEQKTNQVKEVMKKIISSEHSSVKCNCIS
;
A
#
# COMPACT_ATOMS: atom_id res chain seq x y z
N MET A 1 6.75 -24.37 -2.07
CA MET A 1 6.47 -23.59 -0.84
C MET A 1 5.17 -22.86 -1.04
N SER A 2 4.27 -22.86 -0.05
CA SER A 2 3.00 -22.12 -0.16
C SER A 2 3.27 -20.61 -0.34
N ASP A 3 2.56 -19.98 -1.26
CA ASP A 3 2.72 -18.54 -1.55
C ASP A 3 2.20 -17.72 -0.37
N LYS A 4 3.07 -16.96 0.29
CA LYS A 4 2.72 -16.11 1.43
C LYS A 4 2.45 -14.71 0.94
N ILE A 5 1.26 -14.21 1.25
CA ILE A 5 0.86 -12.85 0.88
C ILE A 5 0.56 -12.01 2.11
N ALA A 6 0.76 -10.71 2.01
CA ALA A 6 0.29 -9.75 3.00
C ALA A 6 -0.71 -8.77 2.41
N ILE A 7 -1.65 -8.37 3.25
CA ILE A 7 -2.55 -7.25 3.00
C ILE A 7 -2.19 -6.14 4.00
N ILE A 8 -1.90 -4.95 3.49
CA ILE A 8 -1.71 -3.75 4.32
C ILE A 8 -2.91 -2.83 4.10
N GLY A 9 -3.63 -2.50 5.16
CA GLY A 9 -4.84 -1.69 4.99
C GLY A 9 -5.28 -0.94 6.24
N GLY A 10 -6.29 -0.11 6.06
CA GLY A 10 -7.02 0.57 7.11
C GLY A 10 -8.23 -0.22 7.61
N SER A 11 -9.13 0.47 8.33
CA SER A 11 -10.30 -0.10 9.01
C SER A 11 -11.24 -0.91 8.11
N GLY A 12 -11.39 -0.56 6.83
CA GLY A 12 -12.33 -1.20 5.93
C GLY A 12 -12.08 -2.68 5.63
N VAL A 13 -10.86 -3.20 5.86
CA VAL A 13 -10.53 -4.62 5.64
C VAL A 13 -10.34 -5.42 6.92
N TYR A 14 -10.43 -4.79 8.11
CA TYR A 14 -10.25 -5.48 9.40
C TYR A 14 -11.20 -6.67 9.59
N ASP A 15 -12.42 -6.55 9.11
CA ASP A 15 -13.48 -7.55 9.30
C ASP A 15 -13.16 -8.88 8.63
N LEU A 16 -12.42 -8.87 7.52
CA LEU A 16 -11.96 -10.09 6.85
C LEU A 16 -11.06 -10.93 7.75
N PHE A 17 -10.45 -10.31 8.76
CA PHE A 17 -9.46 -10.91 9.65
C PHE A 17 -9.89 -10.97 11.12
N LYS A 18 -11.22 -10.88 11.41
CA LYS A 18 -11.74 -10.95 12.79
C LYS A 18 -11.35 -12.24 13.51
N LYS A 19 -11.37 -13.38 12.80
CA LYS A 19 -11.04 -14.70 13.34
C LYS A 19 -9.56 -15.07 13.20
N ALA A 20 -8.72 -14.20 12.66
CA ALA A 20 -7.29 -14.43 12.47
C ALA A 20 -6.53 -14.36 13.79
N SER A 21 -5.51 -15.20 13.96
CA SER A 21 -4.62 -15.15 15.13
C SER A 21 -3.74 -13.90 15.08
N LYS A 22 -3.53 -13.26 16.22
CA LYS A 22 -2.56 -12.17 16.36
C LYS A 22 -1.16 -12.76 16.50
N ILE A 23 -0.21 -12.14 15.81
CA ILE A 23 1.20 -12.45 15.94
C ILE A 23 2.01 -11.18 16.18
N SER A 24 3.14 -11.34 16.82
CA SER A 24 4.09 -10.27 17.11
C SER A 24 5.45 -10.63 16.54
N VAL A 25 6.08 -9.69 15.87
CA VAL A 25 7.39 -9.86 15.24
C VAL A 25 8.35 -8.81 15.79
N LYS A 26 9.49 -9.27 16.33
CA LYS A 26 10.61 -8.37 16.67
C LYS A 26 11.46 -8.16 15.44
N THR A 27 11.80 -6.92 15.16
CA THR A 27 12.68 -6.53 14.05
C THR A 27 13.80 -5.62 14.57
N PRO A 28 14.89 -5.45 13.82
CA PRO A 28 15.93 -4.45 14.17
C PRO A 28 15.40 -3.01 14.24
N TYR A 29 14.23 -2.74 13.65
CA TYR A 29 13.63 -1.41 13.54
C TYR A 29 12.49 -1.20 14.55
N GLY A 30 12.21 -2.18 15.40
CA GLY A 30 11.15 -2.14 16.39
C GLY A 30 10.25 -3.38 16.36
N LYS A 31 9.35 -3.46 17.33
CA LYS A 31 8.38 -4.58 17.47
C LYS A 31 7.09 -4.24 16.74
N VAL A 32 6.57 -5.18 15.97
CA VAL A 32 5.26 -5.09 15.30
C VAL A 32 4.31 -6.07 15.98
N GLU A 33 3.32 -5.55 16.71
CA GLU A 33 2.44 -6.37 17.59
C GLU A 33 1.05 -6.63 17.00
N THR A 34 0.77 -6.10 15.82
CA THR A 34 -0.61 -5.98 15.32
C THR A 34 -0.88 -6.84 14.10
N ILE A 35 0.10 -7.64 13.66
CA ILE A 35 -0.09 -8.51 12.50
C ILE A 35 -1.11 -9.59 12.83
N LYS A 36 -2.07 -9.82 11.95
CA LYS A 36 -3.01 -10.94 12.02
C LYS A 36 -2.62 -11.99 10.98
N LYS A 37 -2.67 -13.26 11.37
CA LYS A 37 -2.36 -14.41 10.51
C LYS A 37 -3.58 -15.30 10.35
N THR A 38 -3.87 -15.69 9.11
CA THR A 38 -4.90 -16.66 8.75
C THR A 38 -4.42 -17.54 7.60
N LYS A 39 -5.23 -18.52 7.21
CA LYS A 39 -5.01 -19.36 6.04
C LYS A 39 -6.23 -19.30 5.12
N TYR A 40 -5.97 -19.36 3.83
CA TYR A 40 -6.95 -19.67 2.81
C TYR A 40 -6.42 -20.82 1.95
N LYS A 41 -7.08 -22.00 2.02
CA LYS A 41 -6.51 -23.28 1.53
C LYS A 41 -5.11 -23.46 2.13
N GLU A 42 -4.10 -23.70 1.31
CA GLU A 42 -2.71 -23.88 1.76
C GLU A 42 -1.90 -22.58 1.85
N ARG A 43 -2.51 -21.42 1.52
CA ARG A 43 -1.83 -20.12 1.50
C ARG A 43 -1.91 -19.46 2.88
N GLU A 44 -0.77 -18.99 3.39
CA GLU A 44 -0.70 -18.15 4.57
C GLU A 44 -0.95 -16.68 4.18
N ILE A 45 -1.84 -16.02 4.92
CA ILE A 45 -2.22 -14.63 4.69
C ILE A 45 -1.95 -13.82 5.94
N PHE A 46 -1.23 -12.74 5.77
CA PHE A 46 -0.92 -11.81 6.84
C PHE A 46 -1.67 -10.49 6.59
N PHE A 47 -2.29 -9.97 7.62
CA PHE A 47 -2.89 -8.65 7.58
C PHE A 47 -2.17 -7.72 8.55
N LEU A 48 -1.70 -6.58 8.04
CA LEU A 48 -1.01 -5.54 8.80
C LEU A 48 -1.87 -4.27 8.81
N PRO A 49 -2.42 -3.88 9.97
CA PRO A 49 -3.13 -2.62 10.13
C PRO A 49 -2.12 -1.46 10.13
N ARG A 50 -2.05 -0.74 9.01
CA ARG A 50 -1.07 0.34 8.78
C ARG A 50 -1.05 1.38 9.90
N HIS A 51 -2.21 1.85 10.29
CA HIS A 51 -2.39 2.91 11.30
C HIS A 51 -2.61 2.36 12.73
N GLY A 52 -2.21 1.08 12.97
CA GLY A 52 -2.53 0.40 14.22
C GLY A 52 -3.99 -0.06 14.32
N PRO A 53 -4.34 -0.87 15.34
CA PRO A 53 -5.64 -1.54 15.41
C PRO A 53 -6.84 -0.60 15.64
N LYS A 54 -6.60 0.62 16.11
CA LYS A 54 -7.63 1.64 16.37
C LYS A 54 -7.44 2.90 15.50
N HIS A 55 -6.72 2.80 14.39
CA HIS A 55 -6.38 3.94 13.52
C HIS A 55 -5.71 5.09 14.30
N SER A 56 -4.83 4.74 15.26
CA SER A 56 -4.25 5.67 16.23
C SER A 56 -2.87 6.21 15.84
N VAL A 57 -2.28 5.68 14.77
CA VAL A 57 -0.94 6.08 14.31
C VAL A 57 -1.06 6.96 13.07
N PRO A 58 -0.71 8.24 13.13
CA PRO A 58 -0.76 9.13 11.97
C PRO A 58 0.29 8.74 10.92
N PRO A 59 0.12 9.13 9.65
CA PRO A 59 0.96 8.69 8.53
C PRO A 59 2.47 8.88 8.75
N HIS A 60 2.89 10.02 9.31
CA HIS A 60 4.30 10.35 9.53
C HIS A 60 4.95 9.62 10.72
N LEU A 61 4.16 8.99 11.59
CA LEU A 61 4.65 8.21 12.74
C LEU A 61 4.57 6.70 12.53
N ILE A 62 4.11 6.23 11.39
CA ILE A 62 4.11 4.81 11.06
C ILE A 62 5.56 4.31 10.98
N ASN A 63 5.86 3.22 11.69
CA ASN A 63 7.16 2.58 11.58
C ASN A 63 7.21 1.68 10.34
N TYR A 64 7.37 2.30 9.17
CA TYR A 64 7.40 1.61 7.88
C TYR A 64 8.51 0.56 7.80
N LYS A 65 9.72 0.86 8.33
CA LYS A 65 10.83 -0.10 8.34
C LYS A 65 10.49 -1.35 9.14
N ALA A 66 9.97 -1.20 10.35
CA ALA A 66 9.58 -2.34 11.16
C ALA A 66 8.46 -3.15 10.48
N ASN A 67 7.44 -2.48 9.93
CA ASN A 67 6.30 -3.11 9.30
C ASN A 67 6.70 -3.96 8.10
N ILE A 68 7.45 -3.40 7.16
CA ILE A 68 7.87 -4.08 5.94
C ILE A 68 8.88 -5.19 6.25
N PHE A 69 9.83 -4.93 7.15
CA PHE A 69 10.79 -5.95 7.57
C PHE A 69 10.13 -7.14 8.30
N ALA A 70 9.10 -6.87 9.12
CA ALA A 70 8.34 -7.93 9.77
C ALA A 70 7.65 -8.85 8.75
N LEU A 71 7.02 -8.29 7.72
CA LEU A 71 6.42 -9.09 6.65
C LEU A 71 7.47 -9.91 5.89
N HIS A 72 8.62 -9.30 5.57
CA HIS A 72 9.74 -10.00 4.96
C HIS A 72 10.22 -11.19 5.81
N SER A 73 10.42 -11.00 7.12
CA SER A 73 10.88 -12.07 8.02
C SER A 73 9.85 -13.19 8.22
N LEU A 74 8.58 -12.95 7.92
CA LEU A 74 7.54 -13.98 7.85
C LEU A 74 7.53 -14.74 6.51
N GLY A 75 8.42 -14.39 5.58
CA GLY A 75 8.53 -14.99 4.25
C GLY A 75 7.49 -14.50 3.25
N VAL A 76 6.87 -13.32 3.50
CA VAL A 76 5.96 -12.68 2.54
C VAL A 76 6.75 -12.24 1.30
N LYS A 77 6.20 -12.52 0.13
CA LYS A 77 6.77 -12.11 -1.17
C LYS A 77 5.89 -11.10 -1.92
N LYS A 78 4.61 -11.03 -1.58
CA LYS A 78 3.63 -10.18 -2.28
C LYS A 78 2.81 -9.37 -1.27
N ILE A 79 2.77 -8.07 -1.45
CA ILE A 79 2.03 -7.14 -0.59
C ILE A 79 0.95 -6.46 -1.40
N TYR A 80 -0.29 -6.64 -0.99
CA TYR A 80 -1.47 -5.96 -1.49
C TYR A 80 -1.90 -4.90 -0.49
N ALA A 81 -1.81 -3.63 -0.89
CA ALA A 81 -2.20 -2.52 -0.03
C ALA A 81 -3.53 -1.90 -0.45
N THR A 82 -4.21 -1.23 0.48
CA THR A 82 -5.37 -0.37 0.19
C THR A 82 -5.13 1.01 0.77
N ASN A 83 -5.58 2.03 0.05
CA ASN A 83 -5.48 3.43 0.47
C ASN A 83 -6.77 4.19 0.16
N ALA A 84 -7.17 5.05 1.09
CA ALA A 84 -8.09 6.15 0.83
C ALA A 84 -7.26 7.35 0.35
N VAL A 85 -7.64 7.99 -0.75
CA VAL A 85 -6.88 9.07 -1.38
C VAL A 85 -7.80 10.17 -1.90
N GLY A 86 -7.27 11.39 -1.99
CA GLY A 86 -7.92 12.48 -2.72
C GLY A 86 -7.62 12.40 -4.22
N SER A 87 -8.62 12.72 -5.06
CA SER A 87 -8.39 12.91 -6.49
C SER A 87 -7.84 14.30 -6.77
N ILE A 88 -6.81 14.37 -7.62
CA ILE A 88 -6.26 15.61 -8.19
C ILE A 88 -6.79 15.83 -9.63
N ASP A 89 -7.45 14.82 -10.18
CA ASP A 89 -8.07 14.84 -11.51
C ASP A 89 -9.60 14.86 -11.38
N ILE A 90 -10.25 15.89 -11.92
CA ILE A 90 -11.71 16.07 -11.83
C ILE A 90 -12.50 14.95 -12.53
N SER A 91 -11.87 14.22 -13.45
CA SER A 91 -12.50 13.09 -14.13
C SER A 91 -12.59 11.82 -13.27
N ILE A 92 -11.77 11.72 -12.21
CA ILE A 92 -11.72 10.59 -11.27
C ILE A 92 -12.46 11.02 -9.99
N LYS A 93 -13.63 10.45 -9.74
CA LYS A 93 -14.57 10.95 -8.74
C LYS A 93 -14.49 10.19 -7.41
N PRO A 94 -14.92 10.79 -6.29
CA PRO A 94 -15.16 10.06 -5.05
C PRO A 94 -16.03 8.81 -5.30
N GLY A 95 -15.59 7.67 -4.75
CA GLY A 95 -16.18 6.35 -5.00
C GLY A 95 -15.49 5.53 -6.09
N ASP A 96 -14.65 6.13 -6.93
CA ASP A 96 -13.91 5.42 -7.97
C ASP A 96 -12.70 4.66 -7.42
N PHE A 97 -12.33 3.59 -8.13
CA PHE A 97 -11.12 2.82 -7.87
C PHE A 97 -10.00 3.17 -8.84
N VAL A 98 -8.78 3.30 -8.32
CA VAL A 98 -7.57 3.50 -9.12
C VAL A 98 -6.50 2.51 -8.69
N VAL A 99 -5.84 1.89 -9.68
CA VAL A 99 -4.63 1.09 -9.48
C VAL A 99 -3.44 1.88 -10.04
N PRO A 100 -2.72 2.66 -9.22
CA PRO A 100 -1.68 3.57 -9.70
C PRO A 100 -0.52 2.80 -10.32
N ASP A 101 0.17 3.44 -11.26
CA ASP A 101 1.35 2.92 -11.92
C ASP A 101 2.62 3.73 -11.65
N GLN A 102 2.48 4.97 -11.14
CA GLN A 102 3.59 5.85 -10.83
C GLN A 102 3.46 6.53 -9.47
N ILE A 103 4.56 7.06 -8.97
CA ILE A 103 4.64 7.81 -7.72
C ILE A 103 5.40 9.13 -7.89
N ILE A 104 5.03 10.10 -7.07
CA ILE A 104 5.83 11.30 -6.76
C ILE A 104 5.98 11.36 -5.24
N ASP A 105 7.21 11.35 -4.74
CA ASP A 105 7.49 11.41 -3.32
C ASP A 105 7.65 12.85 -2.84
N MET A 106 6.71 13.31 -2.03
CA MET A 106 6.73 14.61 -1.37
C MET A 106 6.88 14.48 0.15
N THR A 107 7.29 13.30 0.64
CA THR A 107 7.59 13.09 2.06
C THR A 107 8.91 13.79 2.44
N LYS A 108 9.08 14.15 3.73
CA LYS A 108 10.19 14.99 4.18
C LYS A 108 11.14 14.29 5.16
N VAL A 109 10.56 13.50 6.08
CA VAL A 109 11.33 12.96 7.23
C VAL A 109 11.20 11.44 7.35
N ARG A 110 10.66 10.77 6.33
CA ARG A 110 10.42 9.32 6.40
C ARG A 110 11.66 8.52 6.05
N PRO A 111 11.92 7.42 6.78
CA PRO A 111 13.00 6.51 6.41
C PRO A 111 12.59 5.72 5.17
N LEU A 112 13.24 5.98 4.04
CA LEU A 112 12.93 5.37 2.75
C LEU A 112 13.88 4.23 2.36
N THR A 113 14.87 3.89 3.19
CA THR A 113 15.82 2.83 2.89
C THR A 113 16.20 2.03 4.14
N PHE A 114 16.46 0.74 3.94
CA PHE A 114 17.13 -0.12 4.92
C PHE A 114 18.66 0.02 4.86
N PHE A 115 19.19 0.49 3.73
CA PHE A 115 20.60 0.47 3.42
C PHE A 115 21.25 1.84 3.70
N ASP A 116 21.65 2.02 4.94
CA ASP A 116 22.23 3.25 5.50
C ASP A 116 23.78 3.31 5.40
N GLY A 117 24.38 2.43 4.59
CA GLY A 117 25.83 2.28 4.45
C GLY A 117 26.42 1.16 5.31
N SER A 118 25.82 0.80 6.43
CA SER A 118 26.30 -0.26 7.35
C SER A 118 25.48 -1.56 7.27
N THR A 119 24.23 -1.47 6.89
CA THR A 119 23.29 -2.59 6.90
C THR A 119 23.63 -3.65 5.84
N THR A 120 23.52 -4.92 6.23
CA THR A 120 23.59 -6.08 5.33
C THR A 120 22.34 -6.92 5.53
N ILE A 121 21.62 -7.20 4.44
CA ILE A 121 20.45 -8.08 4.44
C ILE A 121 20.73 -9.27 3.53
N LYS A 122 20.58 -10.47 4.10
CA LYS A 122 20.67 -11.76 3.38
C LYS A 122 19.29 -12.22 2.99
N PHE A 123 19.16 -12.76 1.79
CA PHE A 123 17.90 -13.27 1.24
C PHE A 123 17.89 -14.81 1.22
N GLU A 124 16.69 -15.38 1.13
CA GLU A 124 16.49 -16.83 1.07
C GLU A 124 17.11 -17.50 -0.16
N ASP A 125 17.31 -16.73 -1.25
CA ASP A 125 17.96 -17.18 -2.47
C ASP A 125 19.51 -17.24 -2.37
N GLY A 126 20.04 -16.97 -1.16
CA GLY A 126 21.48 -16.94 -0.88
C GLY A 126 22.17 -15.63 -1.27
N SER A 127 21.47 -14.73 -1.95
CA SER A 127 22.02 -13.40 -2.29
C SER A 127 22.04 -12.47 -1.06
N SER A 128 22.74 -11.37 -1.15
CA SER A 128 22.75 -10.33 -0.13
C SER A 128 22.86 -8.94 -0.76
N ARG A 129 22.30 -7.94 -0.06
CA ARG A 129 22.53 -6.52 -0.33
C ARG A 129 23.24 -5.91 0.86
N LYS A 130 24.22 -5.04 0.59
CA LYS A 130 25.06 -4.44 1.64
C LYS A 130 25.36 -2.98 1.31
N GLY A 131 25.47 -2.17 2.34
CA GLY A 131 25.93 -0.79 2.24
C GLY A 131 24.92 0.12 1.57
N VAL A 132 25.31 0.82 0.51
CA VAL A 132 24.41 1.68 -0.27
C VAL A 132 23.87 0.87 -1.44
N VAL A 133 22.56 0.92 -1.66
CA VAL A 133 21.89 0.16 -2.72
C VAL A 133 21.08 1.12 -3.59
N HIS A 134 21.37 1.10 -4.89
CA HIS A 134 20.60 1.83 -5.90
C HIS A 134 19.77 0.83 -6.70
N LEU A 135 18.45 1.00 -6.66
CA LEU A 135 17.51 0.13 -7.37
C LEU A 135 16.88 0.88 -8.54
N ASP A 136 16.68 0.19 -9.66
CA ASP A 136 15.79 0.68 -10.69
C ASP A 136 14.37 0.79 -10.14
N TYR A 137 13.78 1.97 -10.27
CA TYR A 137 12.45 2.29 -9.77
C TYR A 137 11.56 2.90 -10.86
N THR A 138 11.87 2.62 -12.13
CA THR A 138 11.09 3.05 -13.30
C THR A 138 9.65 2.58 -13.20
N GLU A 139 9.44 1.36 -12.69
CA GLU A 139 8.14 0.76 -12.40
C GLU A 139 7.99 0.54 -10.89
N PRO A 140 7.47 1.52 -10.13
CA PRO A 140 7.41 1.44 -8.66
C PRO A 140 6.48 0.35 -8.15
N TYR A 141 5.43 0.03 -8.87
CA TYR A 141 4.45 -1.00 -8.52
C TYR A 141 4.64 -2.27 -9.36
N CYS A 142 4.44 -3.42 -8.74
CA CYS A 142 4.52 -4.71 -9.43
C CYS A 142 3.38 -4.85 -10.45
N ILE A 143 3.73 -5.00 -11.72
CA ILE A 143 2.77 -5.13 -12.81
C ILE A 143 1.82 -6.33 -12.60
N ASN A 144 2.34 -7.45 -12.07
CA ASN A 144 1.51 -8.63 -11.81
C ASN A 144 0.44 -8.37 -10.76
N LEU A 145 0.82 -7.67 -9.66
CA LEU A 145 -0.14 -7.36 -8.60
C LEU A 145 -1.14 -6.28 -9.04
N ARG A 146 -0.69 -5.32 -9.86
CA ARG A 146 -1.58 -4.33 -10.47
C ARG A 146 -2.66 -5.01 -11.34
N ASN A 147 -2.24 -5.92 -12.23
CA ASN A 147 -3.16 -6.66 -13.10
C ASN A 147 -4.16 -7.51 -12.28
N MET A 148 -3.73 -8.08 -11.17
CA MET A 148 -4.63 -8.79 -10.26
C MET A 148 -5.66 -7.87 -9.61
N TYR A 149 -5.27 -6.65 -9.20
CA TYR A 149 -6.22 -5.67 -8.69
C TYR A 149 -7.22 -5.23 -9.76
N ILE A 150 -6.74 -4.87 -10.96
CA ILE A 150 -7.59 -4.45 -12.08
C ILE A 150 -8.65 -5.52 -12.34
N LYS A 151 -8.19 -6.76 -12.58
CA LYS A 151 -9.11 -7.88 -12.81
C LYS A 151 -10.08 -8.09 -11.65
N ALA A 152 -9.64 -8.00 -10.40
CA ALA A 152 -10.49 -8.23 -9.24
C ALA A 152 -11.58 -7.15 -9.08
N VAL A 153 -11.29 -5.89 -9.46
CA VAL A 153 -12.27 -4.79 -9.47
C VAL A 153 -13.27 -4.99 -10.61
N GLU A 154 -12.80 -5.29 -11.82
CA GLU A 154 -13.67 -5.59 -12.97
C GLU A 154 -14.59 -6.79 -12.69
N ASP A 155 -14.07 -7.85 -12.08
CA ASP A 155 -14.81 -9.06 -11.73
C ASP A 155 -15.93 -8.85 -10.69
N ILE A 156 -15.96 -7.74 -9.98
CA ILE A 156 -17.08 -7.35 -9.11
C ILE A 156 -18.03 -6.33 -9.76
N GLY A 157 -17.79 -6.00 -11.03
CA GLY A 157 -18.64 -5.06 -11.80
C GLY A 157 -18.37 -3.58 -11.51
N GLU A 158 -17.26 -3.25 -10.86
CA GLU A 158 -16.85 -1.87 -10.61
C GLU A 158 -15.89 -1.35 -11.69
N MET A 159 -15.95 -0.05 -11.94
CA MET A 159 -15.00 0.62 -12.83
C MET A 159 -13.67 0.83 -12.13
N VAL A 160 -12.57 0.69 -12.88
CA VAL A 160 -11.22 0.93 -12.37
C VAL A 160 -10.38 1.74 -13.33
N TYR A 161 -9.74 2.78 -12.82
CA TYR A 161 -8.68 3.49 -13.54
C TYR A 161 -7.38 2.69 -13.39
N THR A 162 -6.85 2.22 -14.52
CA THR A 162 -5.70 1.31 -14.55
C THR A 162 -4.36 2.03 -14.48
N LYS A 163 -4.37 3.36 -14.47
CA LYS A 163 -3.18 4.23 -14.33
C LYS A 163 -3.47 5.37 -13.38
N GLY A 164 -2.41 5.87 -12.77
CA GLY A 164 -2.47 7.07 -11.93
C GLY A 164 -1.12 7.33 -11.27
N VAL A 165 -0.78 8.61 -11.14
CA VAL A 165 0.42 9.07 -10.44
C VAL A 165 0.05 9.41 -9.01
N TYR A 166 0.51 8.58 -8.07
CA TYR A 166 0.26 8.77 -6.65
C TYR A 166 1.28 9.76 -6.07
N VAL A 167 0.83 10.95 -5.69
CA VAL A 167 1.65 11.91 -4.94
C VAL A 167 1.54 11.57 -3.45
N CYS A 168 2.66 11.27 -2.82
CA CYS A 168 2.72 10.95 -1.40
C CYS A 168 3.13 12.17 -0.59
N SER A 169 2.18 12.80 0.09
CA SER A 169 2.46 13.91 1.00
C SER A 169 2.86 13.43 2.41
N GLU A 170 3.45 14.32 3.20
CA GLU A 170 3.85 13.99 4.57
C GLU A 170 2.66 13.75 5.49
N GLY A 171 1.59 14.53 5.37
CA GLY A 171 0.50 14.56 6.35
C GLY A 171 0.97 15.05 7.74
N PRO A 172 0.15 14.95 8.82
CA PRO A 172 -1.22 14.41 8.79
C PRO A 172 -2.27 15.41 8.28
N ARG A 173 -1.93 16.70 8.06
CA ARG A 173 -2.85 17.67 7.45
C ARG A 173 -3.11 17.33 6.00
N PHE A 174 -4.27 17.67 5.51
CA PHE A 174 -4.53 17.70 4.07
C PHE A 174 -3.68 18.78 3.41
N GLU A 175 -3.51 18.65 2.10
CA GLU A 175 -2.78 19.60 1.27
C GLU A 175 -3.47 20.97 1.25
N THR A 176 -2.72 21.99 0.91
CA THR A 176 -3.29 23.29 0.54
C THR A 176 -3.72 23.27 -0.92
N SER A 177 -4.60 24.20 -1.32
CA SER A 177 -4.99 24.37 -2.74
C SER A 177 -3.76 24.63 -3.63
N ALA A 178 -2.77 25.36 -3.14
CA ALA A 178 -1.54 25.63 -3.89
C ALA A 178 -0.68 24.36 -4.06
N GLU A 179 -0.62 23.49 -3.05
CA GLU A 179 0.06 22.19 -3.16
C GLU A 179 -0.66 21.29 -4.18
N ILE A 180 -1.98 21.26 -4.19
CA ILE A 180 -2.76 20.49 -5.19
C ILE A 180 -2.50 21.00 -6.61
N ILE A 181 -2.51 22.31 -6.83
CA ILE A 181 -2.16 22.91 -8.14
C ILE A 181 -0.72 22.54 -8.55
N MET A 182 0.21 22.55 -7.61
CA MET A 182 1.60 22.12 -7.86
C MET A 182 1.63 20.65 -8.28
N TYR A 183 0.95 19.76 -7.55
CA TYR A 183 0.89 18.34 -7.86
C TYR A 183 0.28 18.05 -9.23
N GLN A 184 -0.79 18.78 -9.61
CA GLN A 184 -1.36 18.70 -10.97
C GLN A 184 -0.34 19.05 -12.04
N LYS A 185 0.41 20.15 -11.85
CA LYS A 185 1.47 20.58 -12.79
C LYS A 185 2.62 19.57 -12.89
N MET A 186 2.88 18.79 -11.85
CA MET A 186 3.85 17.70 -11.84
C MET A 186 3.33 16.40 -12.47
N GLY A 187 2.07 16.36 -12.89
CA GLY A 187 1.43 15.17 -13.46
C GLY A 187 0.80 14.25 -12.44
N GLY A 188 0.66 14.67 -11.16
CA GLY A 188 -0.04 13.92 -10.13
C GLY A 188 -1.53 13.79 -10.42
N THR A 189 -2.10 12.62 -10.12
CA THR A 189 -3.54 12.35 -10.25
C THR A 189 -4.22 12.00 -8.93
N LEU A 190 -3.45 11.54 -7.96
CA LEU A 190 -3.91 11.11 -6.63
C LEU A 190 -3.06 11.74 -5.54
N ALA A 191 -3.68 12.19 -4.45
CA ALA A 191 -3.00 12.64 -3.24
C ALA A 191 -3.24 11.67 -2.09
N GLY A 192 -2.17 11.16 -1.51
CA GLY A 192 -2.23 10.27 -0.35
C GLY A 192 -0.96 10.39 0.51
N MET A 193 -0.84 9.57 1.55
CA MET A 193 0.17 9.82 2.59
C MET A 193 1.05 8.61 2.94
N THR A 194 0.88 7.42 2.32
CA THR A 194 1.46 6.21 2.94
C THR A 194 2.14 5.23 1.99
N THR A 195 1.76 5.16 0.72
CA THR A 195 2.18 4.06 -0.16
C THR A 195 3.67 4.11 -0.54
N VAL A 196 4.26 5.30 -0.64
CA VAL A 196 5.63 5.47 -1.13
C VAL A 196 6.67 4.82 -0.21
N PRO A 197 6.68 5.06 1.11
CA PRO A 197 7.61 4.36 2.00
C PRO A 197 7.44 2.83 1.97
N GLU A 198 6.19 2.35 1.90
CA GLU A 198 5.92 0.90 1.83
C GLU A 198 6.49 0.29 0.54
N ALA A 199 6.22 0.92 -0.60
CA ALA A 199 6.63 0.40 -1.91
C ALA A 199 8.17 0.38 -2.06
N ILE A 200 8.86 1.46 -1.64
CA ILE A 200 10.32 1.54 -1.70
C ILE A 200 10.96 0.46 -0.81
N LEU A 201 10.54 0.39 0.45
CA LEU A 201 11.08 -0.58 1.40
C LEU A 201 10.77 -2.04 0.99
N ALA A 202 9.59 -2.30 0.41
CA ALA A 202 9.26 -3.61 -0.13
C ALA A 202 10.19 -4.00 -1.30
N ARG A 203 10.48 -3.08 -2.22
CA ARG A 203 11.39 -3.30 -3.35
C ARG A 203 12.81 -3.61 -2.86
N GLU A 204 13.29 -2.91 -1.85
CA GLU A 204 14.61 -3.18 -1.26
C GLU A 204 14.72 -4.60 -0.69
N LEU A 205 13.62 -5.16 -0.21
CA LEU A 205 13.54 -6.52 0.34
C LEU A 205 13.09 -7.57 -0.69
N LYS A 206 13.16 -7.27 -1.98
CA LYS A 206 12.74 -8.18 -3.07
C LYS A 206 11.29 -8.66 -2.92
N MET A 207 10.39 -7.80 -2.45
CA MET A 207 8.97 -8.07 -2.37
C MET A 207 8.19 -7.31 -3.44
N CYS A 208 7.19 -7.96 -4.03
CA CYS A 208 6.23 -7.31 -4.89
C CYS A 208 5.27 -6.46 -4.06
N TYR A 209 5.00 -5.24 -4.52
CA TYR A 209 4.04 -4.33 -3.87
C TYR A 209 3.12 -3.71 -4.90
N SER A 210 1.84 -3.61 -4.59
CA SER A 210 0.87 -2.78 -5.31
C SER A 210 -0.22 -2.31 -4.36
N THR A 211 -0.95 -1.27 -4.76
CA THR A 211 -2.04 -0.72 -3.97
C THR A 211 -3.30 -0.52 -4.80
N LEU A 212 -4.45 -0.72 -4.17
CA LEU A 212 -5.74 -0.26 -4.64
C LEU A 212 -6.08 1.04 -3.91
N CYS A 213 -6.31 2.10 -4.67
CA CYS A 213 -6.74 3.39 -4.15
C CYS A 213 -8.24 3.53 -4.34
N LEU A 214 -8.96 3.88 -3.27
CA LEU A 214 -10.33 4.35 -3.30
C LEU A 214 -10.30 5.87 -3.18
N ILE A 215 -10.93 6.54 -4.15
CA ILE A 215 -11.09 8.00 -4.09
C ILE A 215 -12.16 8.32 -3.03
N THR A 216 -11.79 9.13 -2.04
CA THR A 216 -12.70 9.51 -0.95
C THR A 216 -13.13 10.97 -1.01
N ASN A 217 -12.38 11.80 -1.69
CA ASN A 217 -12.63 13.24 -1.82
C ASN A 217 -11.87 13.79 -3.03
N PHE A 218 -12.19 15.00 -3.47
CA PHE A 218 -11.31 15.77 -4.33
C PHE A 218 -10.21 16.46 -3.53
N GLY A 219 -9.10 16.79 -4.18
CA GLY A 219 -7.99 17.54 -3.57
C GLY A 219 -8.41 18.93 -3.08
N ALA A 220 -7.66 19.50 -2.14
CA ALA A 220 -7.95 20.81 -1.57
C ALA A 220 -8.06 21.90 -2.66
N GLY A 221 -9.13 22.68 -2.59
CA GLY A 221 -9.45 23.72 -3.60
C GLY A 221 -10.17 23.22 -4.84
N MET A 222 -10.39 21.91 -4.96
CA MET A 222 -11.20 21.30 -6.02
C MET A 222 -12.64 21.01 -5.57
N GLN A 223 -12.90 21.09 -4.26
CA GLN A 223 -14.21 21.05 -3.62
C GLN A 223 -14.27 22.11 -2.51
N GLU A 224 -15.48 22.43 -2.02
CA GLU A 224 -15.67 23.49 -1.04
C GLU A 224 -14.92 23.26 0.26
N LYS A 225 -15.02 22.05 0.85
CA LYS A 225 -14.34 21.66 2.08
C LYS A 225 -14.01 20.17 2.08
N ILE A 226 -12.84 19.81 2.57
CA ILE A 226 -12.46 18.41 2.83
C ILE A 226 -12.57 18.16 4.32
N THR A 227 -13.30 17.13 4.72
CA THR A 227 -13.42 16.69 6.11
C THR A 227 -13.01 15.24 6.26
N HIS A 228 -12.58 14.88 7.45
CA HIS A 228 -12.28 13.47 7.75
C HIS A 228 -13.54 12.61 7.74
N GLU A 229 -14.67 13.20 8.14
CA GLU A 229 -15.98 12.57 8.14
C GLU A 229 -16.40 12.15 6.72
N GLU A 230 -16.24 13.03 5.72
CA GLU A 230 -16.50 12.71 4.31
C GLU A 230 -15.64 11.51 3.84
N VAL A 231 -14.35 11.53 4.16
CA VAL A 231 -13.43 10.43 3.83
C VAL A 231 -13.90 9.10 4.43
N VAL A 232 -14.37 9.12 5.70
CA VAL A 232 -14.89 7.93 6.38
C VAL A 232 -16.19 7.47 5.72
N GLU A 233 -17.12 8.38 5.44
CA GLU A 233 -18.42 8.06 4.83
C GLU A 233 -18.28 7.38 3.47
N ILE A 234 -17.52 7.96 2.56
CA ILE A 234 -17.28 7.36 1.23
C ILE A 234 -16.59 6.01 1.37
N PHE A 235 -15.62 5.91 2.28
CA PHE A 235 -14.94 4.65 2.52
C PHE A 235 -15.88 3.57 3.06
N GLU A 236 -16.80 3.92 3.98
CA GLU A 236 -17.80 3.01 4.52
C GLU A 236 -18.77 2.53 3.44
N GLN A 237 -19.24 3.44 2.56
CA GLN A 237 -20.11 3.10 1.42
C GLN A 237 -19.49 2.05 0.50
N LYS A 238 -18.17 2.12 0.26
CA LYS A 238 -17.41 1.24 -0.63
C LYS A 238 -16.69 0.07 0.09
N THR A 239 -16.85 -0.03 1.40
CA THR A 239 -16.16 -1.06 2.21
C THR A 239 -16.46 -2.48 1.73
N ASN A 240 -17.70 -2.76 1.32
CA ASN A 240 -18.07 -4.09 0.83
C ASN A 240 -17.36 -4.43 -0.49
N GLN A 241 -17.26 -3.49 -1.41
CA GLN A 241 -16.53 -3.65 -2.67
C GLN A 241 -15.05 -3.90 -2.42
N VAL A 242 -14.43 -3.11 -1.54
CA VAL A 242 -13.02 -3.32 -1.15
C VAL A 242 -12.83 -4.73 -0.55
N LYS A 243 -13.75 -5.18 0.31
CA LYS A 243 -13.71 -6.55 0.88
C LYS A 243 -13.83 -7.62 -0.20
N GLU A 244 -14.73 -7.46 -1.17
CA GLU A 244 -14.90 -8.42 -2.27
C GLU A 244 -13.65 -8.47 -3.16
N VAL A 245 -13.05 -7.33 -3.49
CA VAL A 245 -11.76 -7.29 -4.19
C VAL A 245 -10.70 -8.06 -3.41
N MET A 246 -10.57 -7.83 -2.09
CA MET A 246 -9.60 -8.55 -1.27
C MET A 246 -9.87 -10.06 -1.23
N LYS A 247 -11.13 -10.49 -1.15
CA LYS A 247 -11.50 -11.92 -1.21
C LYS A 247 -11.08 -12.54 -2.55
N LYS A 248 -11.31 -11.84 -3.66
CA LYS A 248 -10.86 -12.29 -4.99
C LYS A 248 -9.35 -12.41 -5.06
N ILE A 249 -8.60 -11.42 -4.57
CA ILE A 249 -7.12 -11.48 -4.46
C ILE A 249 -6.68 -12.70 -3.65
N ILE A 250 -7.28 -12.91 -2.47
CA ILE A 250 -6.94 -14.03 -1.58
C ILE A 250 -7.21 -15.38 -2.25
N SER A 251 -8.31 -15.50 -3.00
CA SER A 251 -8.75 -16.75 -3.62
C SER A 251 -8.10 -17.05 -4.98
N SER A 252 -7.53 -16.04 -5.64
CA SER A 252 -6.94 -16.19 -6.97
C SER A 252 -5.65 -16.99 -6.95
N GLU A 253 -5.32 -17.63 -8.05
CA GLU A 253 -3.99 -18.18 -8.29
C GLU A 253 -3.04 -17.02 -8.62
N HIS A 254 -1.97 -16.91 -7.84
CA HIS A 254 -0.97 -15.87 -8.04
C HIS A 254 0.04 -16.34 -9.10
N SER A 255 -0.02 -15.71 -10.26
CA SER A 255 0.89 -15.96 -11.36
C SER A 255 2.36 -15.99 -10.91
N SER A 256 3.12 -16.95 -11.44
CA SER A 256 4.57 -17.04 -11.34
C SER A 256 5.30 -16.21 -12.41
N VAL A 257 4.60 -15.35 -13.12
CA VAL A 257 5.20 -14.49 -14.15
C VAL A 257 6.32 -13.66 -13.52
N LYS A 258 7.50 -13.69 -14.11
CA LYS A 258 8.66 -12.92 -13.66
C LYS A 258 8.32 -11.43 -13.70
N CYS A 259 8.72 -10.72 -12.66
CA CYS A 259 8.66 -9.26 -12.58
C CYS A 259 10.02 -8.72 -12.09
N ASN A 260 10.27 -7.44 -12.33
CA ASN A 260 11.53 -6.79 -11.94
C ASN A 260 11.65 -6.50 -10.44
N CYS A 261 10.64 -6.87 -9.64
CA CYS A 261 10.64 -6.57 -8.20
C CYS A 261 11.61 -7.42 -7.39
N ILE A 262 11.94 -8.62 -7.88
CA ILE A 262 12.73 -9.63 -7.16
C ILE A 262 14.15 -9.82 -7.72
N SER A 263 14.53 -8.99 -8.68
CA SER A 263 15.89 -8.95 -9.25
C SER A 263 16.91 -8.31 -8.30
#